data_94fb8f6a167ab6159518a10edd36382d
#
_entry.id   94fb8f6a167ab6159518a10edd36382d
#
_cell.length_a   1.000
_cell.length_b   1.000
_cell.length_c   1.000
_cell.angle_alpha   90.00
_cell.angle_beta   90.00
_cell.angle_gamma   90.00
#
_symmetry.space_group_name_H-M   'P 1'
#
loop_
_entity.id
_entity.type
_entity.pdbx_description
1 polymer ?
#
loop_
_entity_poly.entity_id
_entity_poly.type
_entity_poly.pdbx_seq_one_letter_code
_entity_poly.pdbx_strand_id
1 'polypeptide(L)'
;MAERYFPDEWLVPTVTTLLGPELIGQLRAGAQSTSSLWDLIVSGKHATDDQILTALSARYRVKIADLTKSEMAAKEIVPETVARRYHILPVRATDSYIEVATANPYDMDVEKGLAFATGREVRMLLASPA
;
A
#
# COMPACT_ATOMS: atom_id res chain seq x y z
N MET A 1 28.52 -8.68 -6.64
CA MET A 1 27.82 -7.44 -6.33
C MET A 1 26.46 -7.75 -5.72
N ALA A 2 26.16 -7.09 -4.61
CA ALA A 2 24.84 -7.24 -4.01
C ALA A 2 23.78 -6.62 -4.92
N GLU A 3 22.69 -7.34 -5.16
CA GLU A 3 21.54 -6.78 -5.85
C GLU A 3 20.91 -5.69 -4.98
N ARG A 4 20.43 -4.65 -5.64
CA ARG A 4 19.72 -3.58 -4.97
C ARG A 4 18.23 -3.90 -4.95
N TYR A 5 17.65 -3.87 -3.77
CA TYR A 5 16.22 -4.07 -3.57
C TYR A 5 15.56 -2.78 -3.12
N PHE A 6 14.37 -2.51 -3.64
CA PHE A 6 13.57 -1.38 -3.18
C PHE A 6 12.92 -1.72 -1.82
N PRO A 7 12.67 -0.72 -0.96
CA PRO A 7 11.88 -0.96 0.26
C PRO A 7 10.50 -1.56 -0.06
N ASP A 8 9.93 -1.21 -1.21
CA ASP A 8 8.65 -1.72 -1.73
C ASP A 8 8.86 -2.72 -2.89
N GLU A 9 9.77 -3.66 -2.70
CA GLU A 9 10.08 -4.70 -3.72
C GLU A 9 8.84 -5.53 -4.10
N TRP A 10 7.87 -5.65 -3.20
CA TRP A 10 6.59 -6.31 -3.46
C TRP A 10 5.83 -5.70 -4.64
N LEU A 11 6.11 -4.44 -4.99
CA LEU A 11 5.47 -3.74 -6.10
C LEU A 11 6.00 -4.17 -7.46
N VAL A 12 7.21 -4.73 -7.52
CA VAL A 12 7.91 -5.04 -8.78
C VAL A 12 7.08 -5.89 -9.75
N PRO A 13 6.45 -7.00 -9.33
CA PRO A 13 5.67 -7.82 -10.29
C PRO A 13 4.55 -7.04 -10.96
N THR A 14 3.85 -6.19 -10.22
CA THR A 14 2.72 -5.41 -10.74
C THR A 14 3.18 -4.34 -11.73
N VAL A 15 4.18 -3.55 -11.35
CA VAL A 15 4.66 -2.46 -12.23
C VAL A 15 5.47 -2.98 -13.41
N THR A 16 6.09 -4.15 -13.30
CA THR A 16 6.74 -4.80 -14.45
C THR A 16 5.71 -5.12 -15.52
N THR A 17 4.54 -5.60 -15.14
CA THR A 17 3.44 -5.83 -16.08
C THR A 17 2.92 -4.52 -16.67
N LEU A 18 2.84 -3.46 -15.88
CA LEU A 18 2.34 -2.17 -16.31
C LEU A 18 3.31 -1.42 -17.23
N LEU A 19 4.61 -1.40 -16.89
CA LEU A 19 5.61 -0.52 -17.51
C LEU A 19 6.69 -1.26 -18.29
N GLY A 20 6.83 -2.56 -18.12
CA GLY A 20 7.85 -3.38 -18.76
C GLY A 20 9.09 -3.60 -17.89
N PRO A 21 9.78 -4.76 -18.07
CA PRO A 21 10.93 -5.12 -17.24
C PRO A 21 12.15 -4.24 -17.49
N GLU A 22 12.31 -3.69 -18.68
CA GLU A 22 13.46 -2.84 -19.01
C GLU A 22 13.47 -1.55 -18.20
N LEU A 23 12.32 -0.88 -18.08
CA LEU A 23 12.20 0.34 -17.30
C LEU A 23 12.46 0.07 -15.81
N ILE A 24 11.93 -1.03 -15.28
CA ILE A 24 12.15 -1.40 -13.89
C ILE A 24 13.64 -1.68 -13.65
N GLY A 25 14.31 -2.35 -14.57
CA GLY A 25 15.75 -2.58 -14.51
C GLY A 25 16.56 -1.28 -14.50
N GLN A 26 16.16 -0.31 -15.33
CA GLN A 26 16.81 1.02 -15.36
C GLN A 26 16.60 1.78 -14.05
N LEU A 27 15.41 1.74 -13.49
CA LEU A 27 15.12 2.38 -12.21
C LEU A 27 15.91 1.74 -11.08
N ARG A 28 16.01 0.43 -11.08
CA ARG A 28 16.81 -0.31 -10.08
C ARG A 28 18.29 0.07 -10.16
N ALA A 29 18.83 0.17 -11.36
CA ALA A 29 20.23 0.51 -11.57
C ALA A 29 20.58 1.93 -11.09
N GLY A 30 19.63 2.87 -11.22
CA GLY A 30 19.80 4.25 -10.80
C GLY A 30 19.38 4.55 -9.35
N ALA A 31 18.75 3.59 -8.67
CA ALA A 31 18.17 3.81 -7.35
C ALA A 31 19.24 3.81 -6.25
N GLN A 32 18.99 4.63 -5.24
CA GLN A 32 19.71 4.55 -3.97
C GLN A 32 19.04 3.49 -3.09
N SER A 33 19.76 3.01 -2.07
CA SER A 33 19.29 1.90 -1.22
C SER A 33 17.98 2.17 -0.48
N THR A 34 17.62 3.45 -0.30
CA THR A 34 16.40 3.86 0.41
C THR A 34 15.29 4.37 -0.50
N SER A 35 15.51 4.34 -1.83
CA SER A 35 14.53 4.86 -2.78
C SER A 35 13.32 3.95 -2.92
N SER A 36 12.12 4.49 -2.75
CA SER A 36 10.87 3.79 -3.01
C SER A 36 10.66 3.65 -4.51
N LEU A 37 10.35 2.45 -4.97
CA LEU A 37 10.00 2.21 -6.37
C LEU A 37 8.77 3.01 -6.78
N TRP A 38 7.76 3.07 -5.92
CA TRP A 38 6.56 3.86 -6.16
C TRP A 38 6.91 5.34 -6.41
N ASP A 39 7.71 5.93 -5.54
CA ASP A 39 8.11 7.33 -5.67
C ASP A 39 8.93 7.58 -6.94
N LEU A 40 9.83 6.67 -7.31
CA LEU A 40 10.62 6.79 -8.53
C LEU A 40 9.73 6.77 -9.77
N ILE A 41 8.72 5.92 -9.81
CA ILE A 41 7.79 5.82 -10.93
C ILE A 41 6.98 7.11 -11.07
N VAL A 42 6.41 7.60 -9.97
CA VAL A 42 5.56 8.79 -9.99
C VAL A 42 6.37 10.05 -10.24
N SER A 43 7.48 10.24 -9.56
CA SER A 43 8.33 11.42 -9.74
C SER A 43 8.98 11.48 -11.12
N GLY A 44 9.29 10.32 -11.71
CA GLY A 44 9.80 10.23 -13.07
C GLY A 44 8.72 10.32 -14.15
N LYS A 45 7.47 10.49 -13.76
CA LYS A 45 6.31 10.59 -14.67
C LYS A 45 6.10 9.36 -15.56
N HIS A 46 6.51 8.19 -15.08
CA HIS A 46 6.30 6.93 -15.80
C HIS A 46 4.88 6.41 -15.63
N ALA A 47 4.28 6.67 -14.48
CA ALA A 47 2.88 6.37 -14.19
C ALA A 47 2.39 7.28 -13.06
N THR A 48 1.07 7.39 -12.92
CA THR A 48 0.45 8.12 -11.82
C THR A 48 0.13 7.17 -10.67
N ASP A 49 -0.14 7.73 -9.47
CA ASP A 49 -0.65 6.95 -8.34
C ASP A 49 -1.87 6.12 -8.74
N ASP A 50 -2.82 6.74 -9.45
CA ASP A 50 -4.05 6.07 -9.88
C ASP A 50 -3.78 4.89 -10.82
N GLN A 51 -2.81 5.02 -11.72
CA GLN A 51 -2.45 3.92 -12.61
C GLN A 51 -1.85 2.74 -11.85
N ILE A 52 -1.00 3.01 -10.86
CA ILE A 52 -0.42 1.97 -10.01
C ILE A 52 -1.50 1.31 -9.17
N LEU A 53 -2.39 2.09 -8.55
CA LEU A 53 -3.50 1.56 -7.75
C LEU A 53 -4.44 0.70 -8.59
N THR A 54 -4.76 1.13 -9.80
CA THR A 54 -5.62 0.36 -10.71
C THR A 54 -4.98 -0.98 -11.07
N ALA A 55 -3.67 -0.98 -11.34
CA ALA A 55 -2.93 -2.20 -11.65
C ALA A 55 -2.89 -3.17 -10.46
N LEU A 56 -2.67 -2.65 -9.25
CA LEU A 56 -2.68 -3.45 -8.02
C LEU A 56 -4.07 -4.02 -7.73
N SER A 57 -5.10 -3.19 -7.88
CA SER A 57 -6.49 -3.61 -7.68
C SER A 57 -6.88 -4.75 -8.61
N ALA A 58 -6.50 -4.65 -9.88
CA ALA A 58 -6.78 -5.68 -10.87
C ALA A 58 -6.00 -6.98 -10.58
N ARG A 59 -4.71 -6.86 -10.21
CA ARG A 59 -3.84 -8.02 -9.95
C ARG A 59 -4.26 -8.80 -8.71
N TYR A 60 -4.59 -8.08 -7.63
CA TYR A 60 -4.86 -8.70 -6.33
C TYR A 60 -6.34 -8.74 -5.96
N ARG A 61 -7.20 -8.15 -6.78
CA ARG A 61 -8.65 -8.08 -6.56
C ARG A 61 -9.01 -7.42 -5.22
N VAL A 62 -8.29 -6.35 -4.90
CA VAL A 62 -8.50 -5.53 -3.70
C VAL A 62 -9.06 -4.18 -4.14
N LYS A 63 -10.11 -3.73 -3.47
CA LYS A 63 -10.74 -2.45 -3.81
C LYS A 63 -9.85 -1.28 -3.45
N ILE A 64 -9.89 -0.22 -4.27
CA ILE A 64 -9.25 1.05 -3.97
C ILE A 64 -10.11 1.79 -2.95
N ALA A 65 -9.49 2.34 -1.91
CA ALA A 65 -10.20 3.07 -0.86
C ALA A 65 -10.73 4.40 -1.38
N ASP A 66 -11.94 4.75 -0.99
CA ASP A 66 -12.48 6.09 -1.16
C ASP A 66 -12.29 6.85 0.15
N LEU A 67 -11.21 7.63 0.23
CA LEU A 67 -10.82 8.34 1.45
C LEU A 67 -11.78 9.49 1.78
N THR A 68 -12.63 9.92 0.84
CA THR A 68 -13.65 10.94 1.10
C THR A 68 -14.77 10.40 2.00
N LYS A 69 -14.89 9.08 2.07
CA LYS A 69 -15.91 8.39 2.89
C LYS A 69 -15.37 7.85 4.21
N SER A 70 -14.18 8.31 4.64
CA SER A 70 -13.61 7.90 5.92
C SER A 70 -14.50 8.29 7.08
N GLU A 71 -14.72 7.36 8.01
CA GLU A 71 -15.54 7.59 9.19
C GLU A 71 -14.70 7.95 10.40
N MET A 72 -15.12 8.92 11.18
CA MET A 72 -14.42 9.32 12.41
C MET A 72 -14.40 8.20 13.46
N ALA A 73 -15.45 7.39 13.52
CA ALA A 73 -15.52 6.25 14.42
C ALA A 73 -14.39 5.25 14.20
N ALA A 74 -13.96 5.08 12.95
CA ALA A 74 -12.83 4.21 12.63
C ALA A 74 -11.53 4.70 13.27
N LYS A 75 -11.32 6.02 13.32
CA LYS A 75 -10.14 6.63 13.93
C LYS A 75 -10.10 6.47 15.44
N GLU A 76 -11.25 6.35 16.08
CA GLU A 76 -11.34 6.09 17.52
C GLU A 76 -10.97 4.65 17.85
N ILE A 77 -11.34 3.70 16.98
CA ILE A 77 -11.07 2.27 17.17
C ILE A 77 -9.61 1.94 16.86
N VAL A 78 -9.02 2.59 15.85
CA VAL A 78 -7.61 2.44 15.51
C VAL A 78 -6.88 3.72 15.89
N PRO A 79 -6.16 3.75 17.03
CA PRO A 79 -5.43 4.95 17.45
C PRO A 79 -4.39 5.40 16.42
N GLU A 80 -4.13 6.69 16.38
CA GLU A 80 -3.16 7.28 15.45
C GLU A 80 -1.77 6.62 15.56
N THR A 81 -1.34 6.28 16.78
CA THR A 81 -0.05 5.60 16.98
C THR A 81 0.02 4.26 16.28
N VAL A 82 -1.07 3.49 16.32
CA VAL A 82 -1.16 2.19 15.63
C VAL A 82 -1.23 2.39 14.11
N ALA A 83 -2.03 3.36 13.65
CA ALA A 83 -2.14 3.67 12.23
C ALA A 83 -0.79 4.07 11.63
N ARG A 84 -0.02 4.91 12.31
CA ARG A 84 1.31 5.32 11.88
C ARG A 84 2.32 4.17 11.90
N ARG A 85 2.26 3.33 12.92
CA ARG A 85 3.14 2.16 13.04
C ARG A 85 3.01 1.22 11.85
N TYR A 86 1.79 0.99 11.39
CA TYR A 86 1.50 0.06 10.30
C TYR A 86 1.33 0.74 8.94
N HIS A 87 1.49 2.06 8.87
CA HIS A 87 1.30 2.84 7.64
C HIS A 87 -0.07 2.60 7.00
N ILE A 88 -1.11 2.66 7.81
CA ILE A 88 -2.49 2.48 7.35
C ILE A 88 -3.34 3.69 7.71
N LEU A 89 -4.48 3.83 7.03
CA LEU A 89 -5.48 4.84 7.34
C LEU A 89 -6.82 4.15 7.60
N PRO A 90 -7.40 4.30 8.81
CA PRO A 90 -8.71 3.74 9.08
C PRO A 90 -9.78 4.42 8.21
N VAL A 91 -10.64 3.61 7.57
CA VAL A 91 -11.69 4.11 6.68
C VAL A 91 -13.06 3.91 7.30
N ARG A 92 -13.34 2.72 7.80
CA ARG A 92 -14.64 2.35 8.36
C ARG A 92 -14.47 1.32 9.46
N ALA A 93 -15.37 1.35 10.43
CA ALA A 93 -15.39 0.35 11.50
C ALA A 93 -16.82 -0.03 11.85
N THR A 94 -17.04 -1.31 12.08
CA THR A 94 -18.26 -1.88 12.64
C THR A 94 -17.90 -2.73 13.83
N ASP A 95 -18.90 -3.29 14.53
CA ASP A 95 -18.64 -4.19 15.65
C ASP A 95 -17.90 -5.47 15.24
N SER A 96 -18.01 -5.85 13.96
CA SER A 96 -17.48 -7.10 13.43
C SER A 96 -16.15 -6.93 12.69
N TYR A 97 -15.92 -5.80 12.03
CA TYR A 97 -14.75 -5.60 11.19
C TYR A 97 -14.31 -4.14 11.15
N ILE A 98 -13.06 -3.95 10.67
CA ILE A 98 -12.54 -2.63 10.31
C ILE A 98 -12.06 -2.66 8.85
N GLU A 99 -12.23 -1.55 8.14
CA GLU A 99 -11.66 -1.33 6.81
C GLU A 99 -10.53 -0.32 6.94
N VAL A 100 -9.35 -0.68 6.45
CA VAL A 100 -8.16 0.18 6.49
C VAL A 100 -7.55 0.31 5.11
N ALA A 101 -7.07 1.50 4.79
CA ALA A 101 -6.39 1.78 3.53
C ALA A 101 -4.89 1.60 3.70
N THR A 102 -4.25 0.91 2.78
CA THR A 102 -2.82 0.64 2.78
C THR A 102 -2.28 0.58 1.35
N ALA A 103 -1.01 0.89 1.16
CA ALA A 103 -0.34 0.72 -0.13
C ALA A 103 0.02 -0.75 -0.38
N ASN A 104 0.19 -1.56 0.67
CA ASN A 104 0.54 -2.97 0.57
C ASN A 104 -0.52 -3.85 1.27
N PRO A 105 -1.56 -4.32 0.53
CA PRO A 105 -2.62 -5.12 1.13
C PRO A 105 -2.20 -6.55 1.50
N TYR A 106 -0.98 -6.95 1.14
CA TYR A 106 -0.46 -8.29 1.41
C TYR A 106 0.44 -8.37 2.63
N ASP A 107 0.57 -7.29 3.39
CA ASP A 107 1.34 -7.32 4.64
C ASP A 107 0.49 -8.00 5.73
N MET A 108 0.71 -9.29 5.90
CA MET A 108 -0.03 -10.10 6.87
C MET A 108 0.28 -9.72 8.31
N ASP A 109 1.46 -9.15 8.59
CA ASP A 109 1.81 -8.70 9.93
C ASP A 109 0.94 -7.52 10.35
N VAL A 110 0.65 -6.63 9.42
CA VAL A 110 -0.28 -5.52 9.63
C VAL A 110 -1.68 -6.05 9.94
N GLU A 111 -2.18 -6.97 9.13
CA GLU A 111 -3.51 -7.55 9.32
C GLU A 111 -3.63 -8.22 10.69
N LYS A 112 -2.67 -9.05 11.06
CA LYS A 112 -2.66 -9.75 12.35
C LYS A 112 -2.55 -8.78 13.52
N GLY A 113 -1.68 -7.80 13.42
CA GLY A 113 -1.49 -6.79 14.46
C GLY A 113 -2.74 -5.96 14.71
N LEU A 114 -3.42 -5.56 13.64
CA LEU A 114 -4.67 -4.80 13.74
C LEU A 114 -5.82 -5.65 14.26
N ALA A 115 -5.94 -6.89 13.81
CA ALA A 115 -6.95 -7.81 14.31
C ALA A 115 -6.79 -8.05 15.81
N PHE A 116 -5.57 -8.23 16.28
CA PHE A 116 -5.27 -8.39 17.70
C PHE A 116 -5.59 -7.13 18.50
N ALA A 117 -5.19 -5.96 18.01
CA ALA A 117 -5.37 -4.68 18.70
C ALA A 117 -6.85 -4.27 18.80
N THR A 118 -7.66 -4.60 17.78
CA THR A 118 -9.06 -4.15 17.69
C THR A 118 -10.07 -5.24 18.06
N GLY A 119 -9.66 -6.52 18.06
CA GLY A 119 -10.56 -7.64 18.24
C GLY A 119 -11.55 -7.83 17.09
N ARG A 120 -11.25 -7.30 15.92
CA ARG A 120 -12.14 -7.31 14.74
C ARG A 120 -11.45 -7.92 13.53
N GLU A 121 -12.25 -8.39 12.57
CA GLU A 121 -11.76 -8.76 11.24
C GLU A 121 -11.21 -7.52 10.55
N VAL A 122 -10.06 -7.66 9.87
CA VAL A 122 -9.43 -6.57 9.14
C VAL A 122 -9.66 -6.75 7.65
N ARG A 123 -10.23 -5.73 7.01
CA ARG A 123 -10.44 -5.67 5.56
C ARG A 123 -9.53 -4.60 4.98
N MET A 124 -8.64 -5.01 4.09
CA MET A 124 -7.65 -4.12 3.47
C MET A 124 -8.21 -3.48 2.20
N LEU A 125 -7.99 -2.18 2.05
CA LEU A 125 -8.27 -1.43 0.84
C LEU A 125 -6.97 -0.79 0.36
N LEU A 126 -6.90 -0.46 -0.94
CA LEU A 126 -5.71 0.15 -1.52
C LEU A 126 -5.75 1.67 -1.45
N ALA A 127 -4.62 2.26 -1.10
CA ALA A 127 -4.38 3.70 -1.20
C ALA A 127 -2.91 3.95 -1.51
N SER A 128 -2.61 5.10 -2.14
CA SER A 128 -1.22 5.48 -2.39
C SER A 128 -0.51 5.79 -1.06
N PRO A 129 0.85 5.69 -1.03
CA PRO A 129 1.62 5.99 0.18
C PRO A 129 1.55 7.46 0.61
N ALA A 130 1.14 8.32 -0.28
CA ALA A 130 1.06 9.76 0.00
C ALA A 130 -0.11 10.13 0.91
#